data_c1ddcdcd8601ac90bc039def6005caba
#
_entry.id   c1ddcdcd8601ac90bc039def6005caba
#
_cell.length_a   1.000
_cell.length_b   1.000
_cell.length_c   1.000
_cell.angle_alpha   90.00
_cell.angle_beta   90.00
_cell.angle_gamma   90.00
#
_symmetry.space_group_name_H-M   'P 1'
#
loop_
_entity.id
_entity.type
_entity.pdbx_description
1 polymer ?
#
loop_
_entity_poly.entity_id
_entity_poly.type
_entity_poly.pdbx_seq_one_letter_code
_entity_poly.pdbx_strand_id
1 'polypeptide(L)'
;MQKNIGFISTRLAGTDGVSLESSKWAEVFQQSGHKCFWFAGALDRKPEYSFHVPEAHFKTEQNQWINQRVFGQKGREQPVTQTIHDLRSHLKRQLHKFIRKFKIDVLIAENALTIPLHVPLGLAITETVAETQLPTIAHHHDFYWERVRFSVNAVGDYIQMAFPHKLNNIRHIVINSAAQEQLALR
;
A
#
# COMPACT_ATOMS: atom_id res chain seq x y z
N MET A 1 25.04 7.33 -5.66
CA MET A 1 24.98 5.85 -5.75
C MET A 1 23.60 5.46 -6.27
N GLN A 2 23.52 4.61 -7.31
CA GLN A 2 22.25 4.14 -7.88
C GLN A 2 21.47 3.31 -6.86
N LYS A 3 20.13 3.51 -6.79
CA LYS A 3 19.21 2.77 -5.94
C LYS A 3 18.13 2.07 -6.76
N ASN A 4 17.65 0.94 -6.27
CA ASN A 4 16.49 0.23 -6.79
C ASN A 4 15.28 0.62 -5.93
N ILE A 5 14.32 1.32 -6.54
CA ILE A 5 13.13 1.86 -5.88
C ILE A 5 11.93 0.99 -6.25
N GLY A 6 11.22 0.48 -5.24
CA GLY A 6 10.05 -0.36 -5.41
C GLY A 6 8.76 0.39 -5.10
N PHE A 7 7.94 0.63 -6.10
CA PHE A 7 6.59 1.17 -5.93
C PHE A 7 5.60 0.08 -5.61
N ILE A 8 4.75 0.29 -4.62
CA ILE A 8 3.72 -0.65 -4.18
C ILE A 8 2.37 0.04 -4.14
N SER A 9 1.37 -0.52 -4.80
CA SER A 9 -0.03 -0.09 -4.70
C SER A 9 -0.98 -1.26 -4.99
N THR A 10 -2.28 -1.03 -4.84
CA THR A 10 -3.31 -1.98 -5.29
C THR A 10 -3.43 -2.00 -6.81
N ARG A 11 -3.18 -0.87 -7.45
CA ARG A 11 -3.20 -0.68 -8.91
C ARG A 11 -2.19 0.40 -9.32
N LEU A 12 -1.41 0.13 -10.34
CA LEU A 12 -0.49 1.06 -11.00
C LEU A 12 -0.66 0.89 -12.51
N ALA A 13 -1.88 1.15 -12.99
CA ALA A 13 -2.31 0.99 -14.38
C ALA A 13 -3.39 2.01 -14.71
N GLY A 14 -3.39 2.49 -15.96
CA GLY A 14 -4.34 3.47 -16.45
C GLY A 14 -3.98 4.92 -16.10
N THR A 15 -4.99 5.79 -16.11
CA THR A 15 -4.83 7.25 -16.01
C THR A 15 -5.41 7.83 -14.71
N ASP A 16 -5.57 7.03 -13.66
CA ASP A 16 -5.97 7.55 -12.36
C ASP A 16 -4.83 8.33 -11.67
N GLY A 17 -5.20 9.17 -10.70
CA GLY A 17 -4.25 10.07 -10.04
C GLY A 17 -3.05 9.37 -9.42
N VAL A 18 -3.24 8.21 -8.77
CA VAL A 18 -2.15 7.44 -8.16
C VAL A 18 -1.18 6.91 -9.22
N SER A 19 -1.71 6.34 -10.32
CA SER A 19 -0.90 5.79 -11.40
C SER A 19 -0.11 6.86 -12.15
N LEU A 20 -0.71 8.04 -12.37
CA LEU A 20 -0.05 9.17 -13.03
C LEU A 20 1.03 9.78 -12.14
N GLU A 21 0.74 9.99 -10.86
CA GLU A 21 1.69 10.58 -9.92
C GLU A 21 2.89 9.66 -9.69
N SER A 22 2.66 8.36 -9.51
CA SER A 22 3.73 7.36 -9.42
C SER A 22 4.64 7.37 -10.66
N SER A 23 4.08 7.61 -11.85
CA SER A 23 4.85 7.70 -13.09
C SER A 23 5.77 8.92 -13.10
N LYS A 24 5.29 10.08 -12.66
CA LYS A 24 6.09 11.31 -12.54
C LYS A 24 7.25 11.13 -11.57
N TRP A 25 6.97 10.54 -10.41
CA TRP A 25 8.02 10.24 -9.42
C TRP A 25 9.09 9.30 -10.00
N ALA A 26 8.64 8.23 -10.68
CA ALA A 26 9.56 7.28 -11.28
C ALA A 26 10.42 7.92 -12.38
N GLU A 27 9.85 8.84 -13.18
CA GLU A 27 10.60 9.59 -14.19
C GLU A 27 11.71 10.43 -13.55
N VAL A 28 11.41 11.19 -12.51
CA VAL A 28 12.39 12.00 -11.76
C VAL A 28 13.50 11.13 -11.16
N PHE A 29 13.15 9.98 -10.57
CA PHE A 29 14.15 9.06 -10.03
C PHE A 29 15.02 8.45 -11.12
N GLN A 30 14.45 8.09 -12.26
CA GLN A 30 15.20 7.55 -13.40
C GLN A 30 16.15 8.59 -14.00
N GLN A 31 15.72 9.85 -14.14
CA GLN A 31 16.57 10.97 -14.56
C GLN A 31 17.73 11.20 -13.56
N SER A 32 17.50 10.89 -12.27
CA SER A 32 18.53 10.94 -11.23
C SER A 32 19.41 9.66 -11.17
N GLY A 33 19.27 8.75 -12.13
CA GLY A 33 20.10 7.55 -12.26
C GLY A 33 19.65 6.35 -11.41
N HIS A 34 18.43 6.37 -10.85
CA HIS A 34 17.87 5.25 -10.11
C HIS A 34 17.08 4.29 -11.01
N LYS A 35 16.78 3.06 -10.52
CA LYS A 35 15.91 2.09 -11.19
C LYS A 35 14.60 1.97 -10.45
N CYS A 36 13.48 1.97 -11.18
CA CYS A 36 12.13 1.85 -10.61
C CYS A 36 11.50 0.52 -10.98
N PHE A 37 10.87 -0.13 -9.99
CA PHE A 37 10.20 -1.42 -10.09
C PHE A 37 8.79 -1.33 -9.48
N TRP A 38 7.87 -2.16 -9.93
CA TRP A 38 6.45 -2.01 -9.67
C TRP A 38 5.83 -3.27 -9.11
N PHE A 39 5.13 -3.17 -7.98
CA PHE A 39 4.33 -4.22 -7.38
C PHE A 39 2.88 -3.76 -7.29
N ALA A 40 1.96 -4.45 -7.97
CA ALA A 40 0.53 -4.17 -7.82
C ALA A 40 -0.35 -5.32 -8.30
N GLY A 41 -1.67 -5.22 -7.97
CA GLY A 41 -2.70 -6.13 -8.44
C GLY A 41 -3.13 -5.90 -9.89
N ALA A 42 -2.85 -4.71 -10.45
CA ALA A 42 -2.95 -4.43 -11.88
C ALA A 42 -1.81 -3.51 -12.28
N LEU A 43 -1.14 -3.85 -13.38
CA LEU A 43 0.04 -3.15 -13.89
C LEU A 43 -0.05 -3.00 -15.41
N ASP A 44 0.33 -1.82 -15.92
CA ASP A 44 0.51 -1.53 -17.35
C ASP A 44 1.97 -1.12 -17.66
N ARG A 45 2.90 -1.52 -16.80
CA ARG A 45 4.33 -1.26 -16.91
C ARG A 45 5.04 -2.41 -17.63
N LYS A 46 6.26 -2.16 -18.14
CA LYS A 46 7.06 -3.19 -18.81
C LYS A 46 7.27 -4.40 -17.90
N PRO A 47 7.09 -5.63 -18.42
CA PRO A 47 7.16 -6.86 -17.61
C PRO A 47 8.47 -7.04 -16.84
N GLU A 48 9.60 -6.61 -17.42
CA GLU A 48 10.93 -6.73 -16.80
C GLU A 48 11.10 -5.91 -15.52
N TYR A 49 10.27 -4.88 -15.32
CA TYR A 49 10.25 -4.04 -14.11
C TYR A 49 9.02 -4.30 -13.22
N SER A 50 8.18 -5.25 -13.60
CA SER A 50 6.89 -5.52 -12.99
C SER A 50 6.87 -6.79 -12.16
N PHE A 51 6.15 -6.73 -11.04
CA PHE A 51 5.80 -7.86 -10.20
C PHE A 51 4.29 -7.87 -9.98
N HIS A 52 3.58 -8.49 -10.90
CA HIS A 52 2.13 -8.54 -10.89
C HIS A 52 1.63 -9.59 -9.89
N VAL A 53 0.77 -9.17 -8.97
CA VAL A 53 0.13 -10.00 -7.95
C VAL A 53 -1.36 -9.71 -7.95
N PRO A 54 -2.16 -10.45 -8.73
CA PRO A 54 -3.59 -10.19 -8.90
C PRO A 54 -4.34 -10.02 -7.58
N GLU A 55 -3.98 -10.77 -6.56
CA GLU A 55 -4.59 -10.75 -5.23
C GLU A 55 -4.40 -9.41 -4.49
N ALA A 56 -3.44 -8.58 -4.90
CA ALA A 56 -3.26 -7.23 -4.36
C ALA A 56 -4.27 -6.21 -4.92
N HIS A 57 -5.04 -6.56 -5.95
CA HIS A 57 -6.01 -5.62 -6.53
C HIS A 57 -7.24 -5.46 -5.65
N PHE A 58 -7.65 -4.22 -5.40
CA PHE A 58 -8.76 -3.89 -4.49
C PHE A 58 -10.14 -4.39 -4.96
N LYS A 59 -10.30 -4.78 -6.23
CA LYS A 59 -11.54 -5.32 -6.80
C LYS A 59 -11.57 -6.85 -6.89
N THR A 60 -10.60 -7.58 -6.31
CA THR A 60 -10.71 -9.04 -6.24
C THR A 60 -11.93 -9.46 -5.45
N GLU A 61 -12.55 -10.57 -5.81
CA GLU A 61 -13.73 -11.10 -5.11
C GLU A 61 -13.45 -11.28 -3.62
N GLN A 62 -12.29 -11.83 -3.27
CA GLN A 62 -11.89 -12.04 -1.88
C GLN A 62 -11.79 -10.73 -1.10
N ASN A 63 -11.16 -9.69 -1.69
CA ASN A 63 -11.07 -8.38 -1.01
C ASN A 63 -12.43 -7.68 -0.93
N GLN A 64 -13.28 -7.79 -1.95
CA GLN A 64 -14.65 -7.26 -1.89
C GLN A 64 -15.49 -7.97 -0.83
N TRP A 65 -15.36 -9.29 -0.71
CA TRP A 65 -16.00 -10.08 0.34
C TRP A 65 -15.59 -9.63 1.75
N ILE A 66 -14.29 -9.35 1.97
CA ILE A 66 -13.79 -8.77 3.22
C ILE A 66 -14.41 -7.38 3.43
N ASN A 67 -14.31 -6.48 2.47
CA ASN A 67 -14.75 -5.09 2.59
C ASN A 67 -16.26 -4.97 2.94
N GLN A 68 -17.10 -5.80 2.34
CA GLN A 68 -18.55 -5.86 2.63
C GLN A 68 -18.84 -6.29 4.08
N ARG A 69 -17.93 -7.03 4.71
CA ARG A 69 -18.10 -7.59 6.07
C ARG A 69 -17.39 -6.80 7.16
N VAL A 70 -16.62 -5.80 6.79
CA VAL A 70 -15.87 -4.99 7.76
C VAL A 70 -16.25 -3.50 7.75
N PHE A 71 -16.61 -2.93 6.60
CA PHE A 71 -17.06 -1.54 6.53
C PHE A 71 -18.59 -1.45 6.62
N GLY A 72 -19.07 -0.47 7.42
CA GLY A 72 -20.46 -0.38 7.82
C GLY A 72 -20.88 -1.37 8.93
N GLN A 73 -19.94 -2.15 9.46
CA GLN A 73 -20.16 -3.14 10.52
C GLN A 73 -19.47 -2.72 11.82
N LYS A 74 -20.06 -3.05 12.97
CA LYS A 74 -19.48 -2.80 14.30
C LYS A 74 -18.65 -3.98 14.84
N GLY A 75 -18.86 -5.17 14.31
CA GLY A 75 -18.20 -6.40 14.73
C GLY A 75 -17.74 -7.23 13.55
N ARG A 76 -16.75 -8.08 13.78
CA ARG A 76 -16.11 -8.93 12.76
C ARG A 76 -16.18 -10.39 13.19
N GLU A 77 -16.67 -11.23 12.29
CA GLU A 77 -16.71 -12.68 12.51
C GLU A 77 -15.32 -13.32 12.34
N GLN A 78 -15.09 -14.42 13.05
CA GLN A 78 -13.83 -15.15 13.01
C GLN A 78 -13.40 -15.57 11.58
N PRO A 79 -14.27 -16.06 10.68
CA PRO A 79 -13.88 -16.37 9.31
C PRO A 79 -13.36 -15.18 8.51
N VAL A 80 -13.88 -13.96 8.79
CA VAL A 80 -13.40 -12.72 8.14
C VAL A 80 -11.97 -12.42 8.61
N THR A 81 -11.72 -12.55 9.91
CA THR A 81 -10.36 -12.38 10.49
C THR A 81 -9.39 -13.37 9.86
N GLN A 82 -9.77 -14.66 9.75
CA GLN A 82 -8.92 -15.67 9.14
C GLN A 82 -8.60 -15.34 7.67
N THR A 83 -9.61 -14.96 6.89
CA THR A 83 -9.43 -14.59 5.48
C THR A 83 -8.49 -13.40 5.32
N ILE A 84 -8.59 -12.39 6.20
CA ILE A 84 -7.67 -11.24 6.22
C ILE A 84 -6.24 -11.73 6.48
N HIS A 85 -6.03 -12.60 7.46
CA HIS A 85 -4.70 -13.11 7.82
C HIS A 85 -4.08 -13.98 6.72
N ASP A 86 -4.88 -14.83 6.08
CA ASP A 86 -4.41 -15.69 4.99
C ASP A 86 -3.96 -14.86 3.78
N LEU A 87 -4.78 -13.89 3.38
CA LEU A 87 -4.44 -13.01 2.26
C LEU A 87 -3.26 -12.08 2.61
N ARG A 88 -3.20 -11.52 3.82
CA ARG A 88 -2.04 -10.78 4.32
C ARG A 88 -0.77 -11.62 4.24
N SER A 89 -0.82 -12.86 4.71
CA SER A 89 0.34 -13.77 4.73
C SER A 89 0.80 -14.12 3.31
N HIS A 90 -0.14 -14.31 2.38
CA HIS A 90 0.16 -14.49 0.97
C HIS A 90 0.87 -13.26 0.39
N LEU A 91 0.28 -12.07 0.55
CA LEU A 91 0.81 -10.81 0.01
C LEU A 91 2.17 -10.47 0.60
N LYS A 92 2.39 -10.72 1.90
CA LYS A 92 3.69 -10.54 2.54
C LYS A 92 4.77 -11.42 1.89
N ARG A 93 4.48 -12.69 1.61
CA ARG A 93 5.41 -13.57 0.87
C ARG A 93 5.72 -13.02 -0.53
N GLN A 94 4.73 -12.45 -1.24
CA GLN A 94 4.96 -11.86 -2.55
C GLN A 94 5.81 -10.58 -2.46
N LEU A 95 5.61 -9.74 -1.45
CA LEU A 95 6.45 -8.54 -1.19
C LEU A 95 7.91 -8.94 -0.92
N HIS A 96 8.17 -9.94 -0.10
CA HIS A 96 9.52 -10.45 0.10
C HIS A 96 10.16 -11.00 -1.19
N LYS A 97 9.39 -11.67 -2.06
CA LYS A 97 9.86 -12.11 -3.38
C LYS A 97 10.19 -10.91 -4.28
N PHE A 98 9.34 -9.89 -4.31
CA PHE A 98 9.55 -8.65 -5.04
C PHE A 98 10.85 -7.96 -4.62
N ILE A 99 11.03 -7.76 -3.31
CA ILE A 99 12.21 -7.13 -2.73
C ILE A 99 13.48 -7.89 -3.12
N ARG A 100 13.49 -9.22 -2.99
CA ARG A 100 14.65 -10.04 -3.34
C ARG A 100 14.92 -10.07 -4.85
N LYS A 101 13.87 -10.23 -5.68
CA LYS A 101 13.99 -10.30 -7.15
C LYS A 101 14.67 -9.06 -7.72
N PHE A 102 14.25 -7.89 -7.25
CA PHE A 102 14.73 -6.61 -7.79
C PHE A 102 15.78 -5.93 -6.90
N LYS A 103 16.18 -6.58 -5.80
CA LYS A 103 17.16 -6.02 -4.83
C LYS A 103 16.77 -4.61 -4.42
N ILE A 104 15.53 -4.44 -3.97
CA ILE A 104 14.96 -3.14 -3.62
C ILE A 104 15.71 -2.52 -2.45
N ASP A 105 16.11 -1.26 -2.59
CA ASP A 105 16.77 -0.45 -1.56
C ASP A 105 15.81 0.47 -0.81
N VAL A 106 14.73 0.92 -1.49
CA VAL A 106 13.74 1.85 -0.94
C VAL A 106 12.36 1.43 -1.44
N LEU A 107 11.36 1.44 -0.55
CA LEU A 107 9.97 1.20 -0.90
C LEU A 107 9.20 2.53 -0.97
N ILE A 108 8.26 2.62 -1.91
CA ILE A 108 7.28 3.70 -1.99
C ILE A 108 5.88 3.07 -2.01
N ALA A 109 5.14 3.24 -0.92
CA ALA A 109 3.76 2.79 -0.81
C ALA A 109 2.83 3.92 -1.30
N GLU A 110 2.35 3.76 -2.53
CA GLU A 110 1.47 4.73 -3.19
C GLU A 110 0.02 4.51 -2.78
N ASN A 111 -0.46 5.36 -1.89
CA ASN A 111 -1.80 5.36 -1.31
C ASN A 111 -2.23 4.03 -0.65
N ALA A 112 -1.32 3.08 -0.53
CA ALA A 112 -1.60 1.73 0.00
C ALA A 112 -1.60 1.66 1.53
N LEU A 113 -1.03 2.67 2.21
CA LEU A 113 -1.02 2.85 3.67
C LEU A 113 -1.86 4.08 4.10
N THR A 114 -2.79 4.52 3.28
CA THR A 114 -3.57 5.75 3.45
C THR A 114 -5.04 5.46 3.69
N ILE A 115 -5.65 4.75 2.77
CA ILE A 115 -7.05 4.32 2.81
C ILE A 115 -7.15 2.80 2.77
N PRO A 116 -7.98 2.18 3.62
CA PRO A 116 -8.05 0.73 3.75
C PRO A 116 -8.90 0.09 2.62
N LEU A 117 -8.58 0.42 1.35
CA LEU A 117 -9.16 -0.23 0.18
C LEU A 117 -8.86 -1.73 0.14
N HIS A 118 -7.70 -2.08 0.71
CA HIS A 118 -7.20 -3.43 0.78
C HIS A 118 -6.48 -3.65 2.12
N VAL A 119 -7.24 -3.95 3.17
CA VAL A 119 -6.71 -4.12 4.53
C VAL A 119 -5.58 -5.15 4.58
N PRO A 120 -5.69 -6.36 3.98
CA PRO A 120 -4.60 -7.33 3.98
C PRO A 120 -3.28 -6.82 3.35
N LEU A 121 -3.35 -5.99 2.30
CA LEU A 121 -2.14 -5.42 1.67
C LEU A 121 -1.47 -4.40 2.60
N GLY A 122 -2.25 -3.50 3.21
CA GLY A 122 -1.69 -2.54 4.18
C GLY A 122 -0.96 -3.23 5.33
N LEU A 123 -1.56 -4.27 5.90
CA LEU A 123 -0.93 -5.09 6.95
C LEU A 123 0.33 -5.80 6.44
N ALA A 124 0.29 -6.36 5.23
CA ALA A 124 1.44 -7.05 4.63
C ALA A 124 2.62 -6.11 4.39
N ILE A 125 2.36 -4.89 3.90
CA ILE A 125 3.40 -3.85 3.72
C ILE A 125 4.00 -3.48 5.08
N THR A 126 3.16 -3.19 6.06
CA THR A 126 3.55 -2.83 7.43
C THR A 126 4.49 -3.87 8.05
N GLU A 127 4.09 -5.14 8.02
CA GLU A 127 4.91 -6.23 8.56
C GLU A 127 6.22 -6.40 7.76
N THR A 128 6.16 -6.32 6.42
CA THR A 128 7.36 -6.41 5.57
C THR A 128 8.36 -5.31 5.90
N VAL A 129 7.89 -4.07 6.06
CA VAL A 129 8.74 -2.93 6.41
C VAL A 129 9.34 -3.09 7.81
N ALA A 130 8.55 -3.56 8.78
CA ALA A 130 9.03 -3.85 10.12
C ALA A 130 10.11 -4.94 10.15
N GLU A 131 9.93 -6.00 9.37
CA GLU A 131 10.87 -7.15 9.31
C GLU A 131 12.16 -6.82 8.54
N THR A 132 12.05 -6.10 7.43
CA THR A 132 13.19 -5.82 6.55
C THR A 132 13.96 -4.56 6.93
N GLN A 133 13.35 -3.67 7.70
CA GLN A 133 13.86 -2.34 8.04
C GLN A 133 14.21 -1.48 6.80
N LEU A 134 13.63 -1.81 5.64
CA LEU A 134 13.84 -1.03 4.42
C LEU A 134 13.30 0.40 4.60
N PRO A 135 14.08 1.41 4.22
CA PRO A 135 13.59 2.78 4.13
C PRO A 135 12.34 2.83 3.26
N THR A 136 11.26 3.40 3.78
CA THR A 136 9.96 3.41 3.11
C THR A 136 9.38 4.82 3.10
N ILE A 137 8.83 5.21 1.97
CA ILE A 137 8.01 6.40 1.79
C ILE A 137 6.56 5.95 1.68
N ALA A 138 5.70 6.46 2.53
CA ALA A 138 4.25 6.35 2.40
C ALA A 138 3.71 7.65 1.78
N HIS A 139 3.32 7.58 0.51
CA HIS A 139 2.77 8.72 -0.21
C HIS A 139 1.25 8.70 -0.15
N HIS A 140 0.67 9.78 0.38
CA HIS A 140 -0.74 9.91 0.73
C HIS A 140 -1.44 10.91 -0.18
N HIS A 141 -2.46 10.47 -0.91
CA HIS A 141 -3.30 11.35 -1.73
C HIS A 141 -4.53 11.83 -0.97
N ASP A 142 -5.09 10.97 -0.11
CA ASP A 142 -6.24 11.25 0.76
C ASP A 142 -6.21 10.28 1.95
N PHE A 143 -6.97 10.57 3.01
CA PHE A 143 -6.98 9.74 4.21
C PHE A 143 -8.33 9.04 4.42
N TYR A 144 -8.32 7.90 5.13
CA TYR A 144 -9.54 7.13 5.38
C TYR A 144 -10.59 7.92 6.17
N TRP A 145 -10.17 8.82 7.05
CA TRP A 145 -11.08 9.67 7.84
C TRP A 145 -11.79 10.74 7.02
N GLU A 146 -11.35 11.02 5.81
CA GLU A 146 -12.01 11.91 4.85
C GLU A 146 -13.14 11.21 4.08
N ARG A 147 -13.31 9.88 4.30
CA ARG A 147 -14.26 9.07 3.53
C ARG A 147 -15.28 8.39 4.44
N VAL A 148 -16.55 8.83 4.36
CA VAL A 148 -17.68 8.34 5.18
C VAL A 148 -17.77 6.82 5.21
N ARG A 149 -17.47 6.13 4.11
CA ARG A 149 -17.56 4.65 4.05
C ARG A 149 -16.66 3.90 5.03
N PHE A 150 -15.61 4.55 5.57
CA PHE A 150 -14.70 3.95 6.54
C PHE A 150 -14.96 4.37 7.98
N SER A 151 -15.90 5.31 8.21
CA SER A 151 -16.19 5.85 9.54
C SER A 151 -16.75 4.79 10.51
N VAL A 152 -17.55 3.85 9.98
CA VAL A 152 -18.03 2.69 10.75
C VAL A 152 -17.32 1.46 10.19
N ASN A 153 -16.55 0.79 11.02
CA ASN A 153 -15.79 -0.38 10.59
C ASN A 153 -15.52 -1.35 11.74
N ALA A 154 -15.35 -2.62 11.41
CA ALA A 154 -15.00 -3.70 12.32
C ALA A 154 -13.50 -4.07 12.27
N VAL A 155 -12.65 -3.19 11.72
CA VAL A 155 -11.20 -3.37 11.54
C VAL A 155 -10.38 -2.21 12.10
N GLY A 156 -10.89 -1.53 13.12
CA GLY A 156 -10.21 -0.41 13.77
C GLY A 156 -8.82 -0.77 14.29
N ASP A 157 -8.64 -2.00 14.77
CA ASP A 157 -7.36 -2.60 15.15
C ASP A 157 -6.36 -2.60 13.98
N TYR A 158 -6.77 -3.04 12.79
CA TYR A 158 -5.91 -3.08 11.60
C TYR A 158 -5.69 -1.70 10.99
N ILE A 159 -6.69 -0.81 11.07
CA ILE A 159 -6.55 0.57 10.64
C ILE A 159 -5.47 1.27 11.47
N GLN A 160 -5.48 1.12 12.79
CA GLN A 160 -4.45 1.68 13.67
C GLN A 160 -3.06 1.12 13.40
N MET A 161 -2.97 -0.14 12.96
CA MET A 161 -1.69 -0.76 12.61
C MET A 161 -1.08 -0.25 11.31
N ALA A 162 -1.87 0.13 10.32
CA ALA A 162 -1.38 0.28 8.95
C ALA A 162 -1.83 1.54 8.19
N PHE A 163 -2.79 2.33 8.69
CA PHE A 163 -3.42 3.40 7.90
C PHE A 163 -3.58 4.74 8.65
N PRO A 164 -2.56 5.60 8.67
CA PRO A 164 -1.15 5.40 8.31
C PRO A 164 -0.34 4.75 9.43
N HIS A 165 0.74 4.11 9.04
CA HIS A 165 1.63 3.41 9.97
C HIS A 165 2.64 4.35 10.64
N LYS A 166 3.09 4.00 11.89
CA LYS A 166 4.02 4.82 12.69
C LYS A 166 5.39 4.16 12.94
N LEU A 167 5.97 3.45 11.96
CA LEU A 167 7.33 2.92 12.08
C LEU A 167 8.39 4.01 11.81
N ASN A 168 9.51 3.95 12.54
CA ASN A 168 10.60 4.94 12.45
C ASN A 168 11.29 4.98 11.08
N ASN A 169 11.25 3.88 10.33
CA ASN A 169 11.82 3.76 8.99
C ASN A 169 10.83 4.10 7.85
N ILE A 170 9.63 4.60 8.20
CA ILE A 170 8.66 5.17 7.25
C ILE A 170 8.70 6.70 7.32
N ARG A 171 8.72 7.33 6.15
CA ARG A 171 8.49 8.77 5.99
C ARG A 171 7.19 8.99 5.25
N HIS A 172 6.36 9.88 5.79
CA HIS A 172 5.07 10.24 5.21
C HIS A 172 5.22 11.45 4.31
N ILE A 173 4.70 11.36 3.08
CA ILE A 173 4.59 12.47 2.14
C ILE A 173 3.12 12.64 1.82
N VAL A 174 2.66 13.87 1.79
CA VAL A 174 1.26 14.26 1.54
C VAL A 174 1.19 15.30 0.43
N ILE A 175 0.04 15.40 -0.23
CA ILE A 175 -0.14 16.24 -1.41
C ILE A 175 -0.34 17.73 -1.11
N ASN A 176 -0.60 18.09 0.16
CA ASN A 176 -0.81 19.49 0.55
C ASN A 176 -0.60 19.71 2.06
N SER A 177 -0.51 20.99 2.48
CA SER A 177 -0.31 21.39 3.87
C SER A 177 -1.47 21.02 4.80
N ALA A 178 -2.71 21.07 4.33
CA ALA A 178 -3.87 20.68 5.14
C ALA A 178 -3.83 19.20 5.51
N ALA A 179 -3.44 18.33 4.57
CA ALA A 179 -3.22 16.90 4.84
C ALA A 179 -2.04 16.68 5.82
N GLN A 180 -0.98 17.52 5.74
CA GLN A 180 0.14 17.48 6.68
C GLN A 180 -0.31 17.81 8.10
N GLU A 181 -1.09 18.87 8.28
CA GLU A 181 -1.62 19.25 9.59
C GLU A 181 -2.52 18.16 10.17
N GLN A 182 -3.43 17.61 9.37
CA GLN A 182 -4.29 16.50 9.79
C GLN A 182 -3.49 15.27 10.23
N LEU A 183 -2.44 14.92 9.49
CA LEU A 183 -1.57 13.78 9.81
C LEU A 183 -0.77 14.01 11.09
N ALA A 184 -0.28 15.24 11.32
CA ALA A 184 0.49 15.59 12.51
C ALA A 184 -0.32 15.53 13.82
N LEU A 185 -1.64 15.65 13.74
CA LEU A 185 -2.56 15.58 14.89
C LEU A 185 -2.95 14.15 15.28
N ARG A 186 -2.54 13.12 14.54
CA ARG A 186 -2.92 11.70 14.72
C ARG A 186 -1.72 10.80 14.98
#